data_cacb00f161e6253f7c8046322dbc9e74
#
_entry.id   cacb00f161e6253f7c8046322dbc9e74
#
_cell.length_a   1.000
_cell.length_b   1.000
_cell.length_c   1.000
_cell.angle_alpha   90.00
_cell.angle_beta   90.00
_cell.angle_gamma   90.00
#
_symmetry.space_group_name_H-M   'P 1'
#
loop_
_entity.id
_entity.type
_entity.pdbx_description
1 polymer ?
#
loop_
_entity_poly.entity_id
_entity_poly.type
_entity_poly.pdbx_seq_one_letter_code
_entity_poly.pdbx_strand_id
1 'polypeptide(L)'
;MYSHENFPENLRILRKTHNLSTILLADIVGLKSQVSITKMENGSSTPLYSTFINIIDLFGVSADWISGRSNIPYEESIISYLENNLFSIYTDINLQHNVDLIYYLYIVHIILGFNYFKSTKKQLSLQQRANVIYALHFWKYASRRLHNEGYDSQKKPIQQVLKELKCISDTESPDSIVNQSIGILSKYLPSYTEQIH
;
A
#
# COMPACT_ATOMS: atom_id res chain seq x y z
N MET A 1 31.14 -2.78 -11.48
CA MET A 1 30.12 -3.73 -11.91
C MET A 1 29.10 -3.80 -10.79
N TYR A 2 27.94 -3.18 -10.96
CA TYR A 2 26.91 -3.16 -9.92
C TYR A 2 26.27 -4.53 -9.87
N SER A 3 26.30 -5.21 -8.72
CA SER A 3 25.62 -6.49 -8.57
C SER A 3 24.14 -6.23 -8.42
N HIS A 4 23.32 -6.68 -9.38
CA HIS A 4 21.86 -6.71 -9.28
C HIS A 4 21.37 -7.74 -8.23
N GLU A 5 22.27 -8.28 -7.43
CA GLU A 5 22.02 -9.41 -6.52
C GLU A 5 21.08 -9.03 -5.36
N ASN A 6 21.02 -7.75 -4.99
CA ASN A 6 20.22 -7.34 -3.83
C ASN A 6 18.75 -7.00 -4.17
N PHE A 7 18.42 -6.60 -5.41
CA PHE A 7 17.04 -6.28 -5.77
C PHE A 7 16.07 -7.46 -5.55
N PRO A 8 16.37 -8.68 -5.97
CA PRO A 8 15.50 -9.84 -5.75
C PRO A 8 15.21 -10.08 -4.27
N GLU A 9 16.23 -10.03 -3.44
CA GLU A 9 16.10 -10.27 -2.01
C GLU A 9 15.36 -9.13 -1.30
N ASN A 10 15.70 -7.87 -1.62
CA ASN A 10 15.04 -6.71 -1.05
C ASN A 10 13.55 -6.66 -1.42
N LEU A 11 13.20 -7.00 -2.67
CA LEU A 11 11.79 -7.12 -3.09
C LEU A 11 11.06 -8.20 -2.29
N ARG A 12 11.69 -9.35 -2.10
CA ARG A 12 11.12 -10.46 -1.32
C ARG A 12 10.93 -10.07 0.15
N ILE A 13 11.89 -9.36 0.75
CA ILE A 13 11.80 -8.85 2.11
C ILE A 13 10.60 -7.90 2.23
N LEU A 14 10.49 -6.89 1.37
CA LEU A 14 9.37 -5.94 1.37
C LEU A 14 8.03 -6.65 1.27
N ARG A 15 7.88 -7.53 0.29
CA ARG A 15 6.64 -8.27 0.10
C ARG A 15 6.25 -9.09 1.34
N LYS A 16 7.20 -9.81 1.93
CA LYS A 16 6.95 -10.63 3.12
C LYS A 16 6.65 -9.78 4.36
N THR A 17 7.37 -8.70 4.57
CA THR A 17 7.16 -7.77 5.70
C THR A 17 5.73 -7.21 5.68
N HIS A 18 5.21 -6.92 4.49
CA HIS A 18 3.85 -6.42 4.32
C HIS A 18 2.79 -7.53 4.09
N ASN A 19 3.15 -8.80 4.31
CA ASN A 19 2.25 -9.96 4.15
C ASN A 19 1.55 -10.05 2.80
N LEU A 20 2.21 -9.60 1.72
CA LEU A 20 1.66 -9.66 0.37
C LEU A 20 1.95 -11.00 -0.29
N SER A 21 0.94 -11.58 -0.96
CA SER A 21 1.18 -12.66 -1.93
C SER A 21 1.84 -12.11 -3.20
N THR A 22 2.48 -12.97 -3.98
CA THR A 22 3.03 -12.59 -5.30
C THR A 22 1.94 -12.13 -6.26
N ILE A 23 0.74 -12.72 -6.16
CA ILE A 23 -0.44 -12.33 -6.94
C ILE A 23 -0.84 -10.90 -6.60
N LEU A 24 -1.03 -10.61 -5.31
CA LEU A 24 -1.48 -9.32 -4.85
C LEU A 24 -0.46 -8.21 -5.16
N LEU A 25 0.84 -8.48 -4.94
CA LEU A 25 1.87 -7.51 -5.31
C LEU A 25 1.89 -7.24 -6.82
N ALA A 26 1.79 -8.28 -7.65
CA ALA A 26 1.74 -8.12 -9.11
C ALA A 26 0.59 -7.19 -9.53
N ASP A 27 -0.57 -7.40 -8.96
CA ASP A 27 -1.77 -6.64 -9.27
C ASP A 27 -1.65 -5.16 -8.80
N ILE A 28 -1.18 -4.92 -7.57
CA ILE A 28 -0.97 -3.57 -7.04
C ILE A 28 0.00 -2.76 -7.92
N VAL A 29 1.09 -3.36 -8.37
CA VAL A 29 2.09 -2.67 -9.19
C VAL A 29 1.76 -2.68 -10.70
N GLY A 30 0.59 -3.19 -11.09
CA GLY A 30 0.08 -3.15 -12.46
C GLY A 30 0.65 -4.22 -13.39
N LEU A 31 1.09 -5.36 -12.87
CA LEU A 31 1.56 -6.50 -13.67
C LEU A 31 0.42 -7.47 -13.98
N LYS A 32 0.43 -8.02 -15.20
CA LYS A 32 -0.58 -8.98 -15.66
C LYS A 32 -0.46 -10.38 -15.05
N SER A 33 0.68 -10.71 -14.43
CA SER A 33 0.96 -12.06 -13.93
C SER A 33 1.90 -12.05 -12.73
N GLN A 34 1.56 -12.85 -11.73
CA GLN A 34 2.41 -13.12 -10.56
C GLN A 34 3.76 -13.74 -10.91
N VAL A 35 3.84 -14.44 -12.07
CA VAL A 35 5.09 -15.03 -12.53
C VAL A 35 6.19 -13.98 -12.69
N SER A 36 5.81 -12.74 -13.02
CA SER A 36 6.76 -11.64 -13.12
C SER A 36 7.39 -11.30 -11.77
N ILE A 37 6.61 -11.25 -10.68
CA ILE A 37 7.14 -11.06 -9.32
C ILE A 37 8.06 -12.20 -8.93
N THR A 38 7.64 -13.46 -9.16
CA THR A 38 8.44 -14.64 -8.85
C THR A 38 9.78 -14.63 -9.59
N LYS A 39 9.77 -14.26 -10.88
CA LYS A 39 11.00 -14.14 -11.69
C LYS A 39 11.93 -13.02 -11.17
N MET A 40 11.37 -11.88 -10.76
CA MET A 40 12.13 -10.79 -10.17
C MET A 40 12.74 -11.20 -8.82
N GLU A 41 11.98 -11.87 -7.95
CA GLU A 41 12.45 -12.35 -6.64
C GLU A 41 13.50 -13.48 -6.74
N ASN A 42 13.55 -14.19 -7.86
CA ASN A 42 14.55 -15.23 -8.13
C ASN A 42 15.75 -14.73 -8.96
N GLY A 43 15.75 -13.42 -9.30
CA GLY A 43 16.83 -12.83 -10.10
C GLY A 43 16.84 -13.24 -11.58
N SER A 44 15.81 -13.98 -12.05
CA SER A 44 15.71 -14.44 -13.45
C SER A 44 15.13 -13.39 -14.41
N SER A 45 14.64 -12.25 -13.88
CA SER A 45 14.25 -11.08 -14.67
C SER A 45 14.45 -9.79 -13.90
N THR A 46 14.68 -8.69 -14.62
CA THR A 46 14.70 -7.34 -14.08
C THR A 46 13.35 -6.66 -14.31
N PRO A 47 12.91 -5.75 -13.42
CA PRO A 47 11.70 -4.98 -13.64
C PRO A 47 11.86 -4.01 -14.81
N LEU A 48 10.78 -3.73 -15.52
CA LEU A 48 10.70 -2.55 -16.37
C LEU A 48 10.79 -1.30 -15.48
N TYR A 49 11.25 -0.18 -16.04
CA TYR A 49 11.40 1.08 -15.32
C TYR A 49 10.11 1.50 -14.59
N SER A 50 8.96 1.43 -15.26
CA SER A 50 7.67 1.76 -14.65
C SER A 50 7.30 0.85 -13.47
N THR A 51 7.56 -0.46 -13.60
CA THR A 51 7.34 -1.41 -12.50
C THR A 51 8.26 -1.14 -11.32
N PHE A 52 9.54 -0.81 -11.61
CA PHE A 52 10.51 -0.44 -10.60
C PHE A 52 10.05 0.80 -9.80
N ILE A 53 9.61 1.86 -10.50
CA ILE A 53 9.07 3.07 -9.86
C ILE A 53 7.83 2.74 -9.02
N ASN A 54 6.89 1.96 -9.56
CA ASN A 54 5.68 1.58 -8.81
C ASN A 54 6.01 0.80 -7.51
N ILE A 55 7.06 -0.03 -7.52
CA ILE A 55 7.51 -0.77 -6.34
C ILE A 55 8.10 0.18 -5.29
N ILE A 56 9.01 1.05 -5.68
CA ILE A 56 9.65 1.98 -4.72
C ILE A 56 8.66 2.98 -4.15
N ASP A 57 7.73 3.50 -4.96
CA ASP A 57 6.69 4.41 -4.50
C ASP A 57 5.71 3.72 -3.55
N LEU A 58 5.29 2.48 -3.88
CA LEU A 58 4.39 1.70 -3.04
C LEU A 58 4.94 1.54 -1.62
N PHE A 59 6.20 1.18 -1.49
CA PHE A 59 6.83 0.89 -0.20
C PHE A 59 7.53 2.10 0.42
N GLY A 60 7.65 3.21 -0.29
CA GLY A 60 8.36 4.41 0.18
C GLY A 60 9.86 4.19 0.37
N VAL A 61 10.48 3.26 -0.36
CA VAL A 61 11.89 2.91 -0.21
C VAL A 61 12.78 3.62 -1.22
N SER A 62 14.04 3.81 -0.86
CA SER A 62 15.07 4.36 -1.75
C SER A 62 15.37 3.42 -2.92
N ALA A 63 15.48 3.99 -4.13
CA ALA A 63 15.92 3.28 -5.32
C ALA A 63 17.32 2.67 -5.15
N ASP A 64 18.20 3.36 -4.44
CA ASP A 64 19.57 2.90 -4.16
C ASP A 64 19.57 1.73 -3.18
N TRP A 65 18.71 1.76 -2.16
CA TRP A 65 18.61 0.65 -1.23
C TRP A 65 18.06 -0.59 -1.91
N ILE A 66 16.95 -0.50 -2.62
CA ILE A 66 16.34 -1.69 -3.26
C ILE A 66 17.25 -2.30 -4.31
N SER A 67 18.09 -1.47 -4.97
CA SER A 67 19.10 -1.91 -5.94
C SER A 67 20.40 -2.41 -5.29
N GLY A 68 20.52 -2.35 -3.96
CA GLY A 68 21.71 -2.78 -3.23
C GLY A 68 22.90 -1.81 -3.29
N ARG A 69 22.67 -0.56 -3.66
CA ARG A 69 23.72 0.50 -3.71
C ARG A 69 23.83 1.28 -2.39
N SER A 70 22.83 1.17 -1.52
CA SER A 70 22.77 1.81 -0.21
C SER A 70 22.27 0.84 0.84
N ASN A 71 22.69 1.04 2.09
CA ASN A 71 22.14 0.32 3.25
C ASN A 71 20.99 1.09 3.92
N ILE A 72 20.60 2.26 3.38
CA ILE A 72 19.58 3.13 3.95
C ILE A 72 18.28 2.94 3.16
N PRO A 73 17.27 2.24 3.70
CA PRO A 73 16.02 1.96 2.98
C PRO A 73 15.14 3.19 2.81
N TYR A 74 15.15 4.12 3.75
CA TYR A 74 14.23 5.27 3.78
C TYR A 74 14.98 6.59 3.82
N GLU A 75 14.59 7.52 2.95
CA GLU A 75 15.17 8.85 2.83
C GLU A 75 14.11 9.93 3.03
N GLU A 76 14.43 10.98 3.82
CA GLU A 76 13.50 12.07 4.16
C GLU A 76 12.91 12.77 2.92
N SER A 77 13.74 13.01 1.91
CA SER A 77 13.34 13.68 0.67
C SER A 77 12.28 12.89 -0.10
N ILE A 78 12.48 11.57 -0.20
CA ILE A 78 11.55 10.66 -0.89
C ILE A 78 10.25 10.55 -0.10
N ILE A 79 10.35 10.33 1.21
CA ILE A 79 9.17 10.21 2.08
C ILE A 79 8.33 11.48 2.03
N SER A 80 8.95 12.66 2.17
CA SER A 80 8.24 13.94 2.10
C SER A 80 7.59 14.19 0.73
N TYR A 81 8.24 13.81 -0.35
CA TYR A 81 7.68 13.91 -1.70
C TYR A 81 6.43 13.02 -1.85
N LEU A 82 6.51 11.76 -1.44
CA LEU A 82 5.40 10.82 -1.53
C LEU A 82 4.22 11.23 -0.65
N GLU A 83 4.48 11.69 0.58
CA GLU A 83 3.45 12.23 1.48
C GLU A 83 2.68 13.38 0.84
N ASN A 84 3.39 14.35 0.26
CA ASN A 84 2.77 15.51 -0.38
C ASN A 84 1.92 15.09 -1.58
N ASN A 85 2.40 14.17 -2.41
CA ASN A 85 1.64 13.69 -3.57
C ASN A 85 0.38 12.91 -3.15
N LEU A 86 0.49 12.04 -2.16
CA LEU A 86 -0.66 11.29 -1.66
C LEU A 86 -1.67 12.21 -0.99
N PHE A 87 -1.21 13.18 -0.21
CA PHE A 87 -2.09 14.13 0.47
C PHE A 87 -2.89 14.98 -0.52
N SER A 88 -2.28 15.46 -1.60
CA SER A 88 -2.99 16.24 -2.64
C SER A 88 -4.11 15.43 -3.30
N ILE A 89 -3.90 14.13 -3.55
CA ILE A 89 -4.91 13.24 -4.14
C ILE A 89 -6.14 13.11 -3.23
N TYR A 90 -5.95 13.06 -1.91
CA TYR A 90 -7.04 12.86 -0.96
C TYR A 90 -7.79 14.14 -0.61
N THR A 91 -7.18 15.29 -0.75
CA THR A 91 -7.87 16.59 -0.55
C THR A 91 -8.81 16.95 -1.70
N ASP A 92 -8.58 16.38 -2.91
CA ASP A 92 -9.40 16.62 -4.11
C ASP A 92 -10.56 15.64 -4.29
N ILE A 93 -10.74 14.66 -3.39
CA ILE A 93 -11.85 13.72 -3.48
C ILE A 93 -13.15 14.43 -3.21
N ASN A 94 -13.90 14.66 -4.28
CA ASN A 94 -15.25 15.24 -4.24
C ASN A 94 -16.24 14.18 -3.70
N LEU A 95 -16.76 14.40 -2.50
CA LEU A 95 -17.57 13.48 -1.71
C LEU A 95 -19.00 13.24 -2.24
N GLN A 96 -19.24 13.40 -3.55
CA GLN A 96 -20.60 13.48 -4.09
C GLN A 96 -21.30 12.15 -4.40
N HIS A 97 -20.69 10.98 -4.18
CA HIS A 97 -21.34 9.69 -4.49
C HIS A 97 -21.32 8.74 -3.29
N ASN A 98 -22.40 7.98 -3.08
CA ASN A 98 -22.58 7.06 -1.93
C ASN A 98 -21.54 5.90 -1.85
N VAL A 99 -20.87 5.59 -2.95
CA VAL A 99 -19.68 4.74 -2.98
C VAL A 99 -18.60 5.32 -2.08
N ASP A 100 -18.61 6.63 -1.95
CA ASP A 100 -17.61 7.43 -1.29
C ASP A 100 -17.72 7.38 0.24
N LEU A 101 -18.85 6.96 0.83
CA LEU A 101 -18.98 6.95 2.30
C LEU A 101 -18.02 5.94 2.95
N ILE A 102 -17.78 4.84 2.30
CA ILE A 102 -16.87 3.80 2.78
C ILE A 102 -15.43 4.25 2.57
N TYR A 103 -15.17 4.81 1.41
CA TYR A 103 -13.93 5.49 1.12
C TYR A 103 -13.71 6.61 2.12
N TYR A 104 -14.73 7.41 2.38
CA TYR A 104 -14.70 8.51 3.30
C TYR A 104 -14.38 8.05 4.72
N LEU A 105 -15.05 7.04 5.26
CA LEU A 105 -14.79 6.55 6.61
C LEU A 105 -13.40 5.91 6.74
N TYR A 106 -12.96 5.23 5.70
CA TYR A 106 -11.62 4.69 5.66
C TYR A 106 -10.57 5.78 5.46
N ILE A 107 -10.83 6.74 4.57
CA ILE A 107 -10.02 7.95 4.40
C ILE A 107 -9.97 8.75 5.68
N VAL A 108 -11.10 8.96 6.36
CA VAL A 108 -11.13 9.66 7.65
C VAL A 108 -10.29 8.92 8.69
N HIS A 109 -10.34 7.60 8.72
CA HIS A 109 -9.51 6.80 9.61
C HIS A 109 -8.02 6.94 9.29
N ILE A 110 -7.67 6.91 8.01
CA ILE A 110 -6.30 7.18 7.55
C ILE A 110 -5.93 8.65 7.70
N ILE A 111 -6.82 9.60 7.43
CA ILE A 111 -6.57 11.04 7.60
C ILE A 111 -6.44 11.40 9.08
N LEU A 112 -7.19 10.80 9.98
CA LEU A 112 -6.99 10.94 11.41
C LEU A 112 -5.61 10.41 11.82
N GLY A 113 -5.23 9.25 11.31
CA GLY A 113 -3.87 8.73 11.43
C GLY A 113 -2.84 9.63 10.75
N PHE A 114 -3.17 10.23 9.61
CA PHE A 114 -2.31 11.16 8.89
C PHE A 114 -2.26 12.54 9.54
N ASN A 115 -3.35 13.05 10.09
CA ASN A 115 -3.36 14.28 10.88
C ASN A 115 -2.60 14.10 12.20
N TYR A 116 -2.75 12.96 12.85
CA TYR A 116 -1.91 12.57 13.96
C TYR A 116 -0.44 12.47 13.53
N PHE A 117 -0.18 11.77 12.43
CA PHE A 117 1.13 11.68 11.79
C PHE A 117 1.70 13.06 11.45
N LYS A 118 0.91 13.95 10.82
CA LYS A 118 1.33 15.29 10.45
C LYS A 118 1.65 16.16 11.67
N SER A 119 0.89 16.04 12.75
CA SER A 119 1.13 16.75 14.02
C SER A 119 2.35 16.18 14.78
N THR A 120 2.60 14.88 14.66
CA THR A 120 3.65 14.15 15.40
C THR A 120 4.83 13.71 14.52
N LYS A 121 4.84 14.09 13.22
CA LYS A 121 5.79 13.58 12.22
C LYS A 121 7.28 13.69 12.58
N LYS A 122 7.66 14.66 13.43
CA LYS A 122 9.02 14.78 13.95
C LYS A 122 9.40 13.67 14.94
N GLN A 123 8.41 12.97 15.48
CA GLN A 123 8.55 11.88 16.45
C GLN A 123 8.50 10.51 15.77
N LEU A 124 7.97 10.44 14.55
CA LEU A 124 7.88 9.19 13.78
C LEU A 124 9.16 8.93 12.99
N SER A 125 9.60 7.67 13.00
CA SER A 125 10.73 7.23 12.18
C SER A 125 10.37 7.29 10.69
N LEU A 126 11.38 7.34 9.82
CA LEU A 126 11.17 7.28 8.36
C LEU A 126 10.46 5.99 7.95
N GLN A 127 10.76 4.87 8.62
CA GLN A 127 10.06 3.60 8.38
C GLN A 127 8.58 3.68 8.70
N GLN A 128 8.20 4.30 9.82
CA GLN A 128 6.80 4.49 10.19
C GLN A 128 6.06 5.35 9.18
N ARG A 129 6.69 6.43 8.72
CA ARG A 129 6.15 7.28 7.65
C ARG A 129 5.99 6.53 6.34
N ALA A 130 6.96 5.68 5.95
CA ALA A 130 6.85 4.81 4.78
C ALA A 130 5.70 3.80 4.90
N ASN A 131 5.44 3.25 6.09
CA ASN A 131 4.31 2.37 6.33
C ASN A 131 2.96 3.09 6.10
N VAL A 132 2.85 4.36 6.45
CA VAL A 132 1.66 5.17 6.15
C VAL A 132 1.50 5.38 4.63
N ILE A 133 2.58 5.68 3.94
CA ILE A 133 2.60 5.81 2.47
C ILE A 133 2.13 4.49 1.83
N TYR A 134 2.69 3.37 2.26
CA TYR A 134 2.27 2.04 1.81
C TYR A 134 0.77 1.81 2.01
N ALA A 135 0.24 2.11 3.18
CA ALA A 135 -1.17 1.94 3.48
C ALA A 135 -2.07 2.77 2.55
N LEU A 136 -1.67 4.02 2.26
CA LEU A 136 -2.40 4.91 1.37
C LEU A 136 -2.37 4.42 -0.09
N HIS A 137 -1.24 3.92 -0.57
CA HIS A 137 -1.14 3.32 -1.90
C HIS A 137 -1.94 2.03 -2.01
N PHE A 138 -1.83 1.15 -1.01
CA PHE A 138 -2.61 -0.09 -0.95
C PHE A 138 -4.10 0.20 -0.97
N TRP A 139 -4.55 1.18 -0.21
CA TRP A 139 -5.93 1.59 -0.17
C TRP A 139 -6.42 2.17 -1.50
N LYS A 140 -5.64 3.02 -2.16
CA LYS A 140 -5.94 3.53 -3.52
C LYS A 140 -6.14 2.39 -4.51
N TYR A 141 -5.35 1.33 -4.40
CA TYR A 141 -5.50 0.12 -5.18
C TYR A 141 -6.81 -0.61 -4.84
N ALA A 142 -7.06 -0.87 -3.57
CA ALA A 142 -8.26 -1.55 -3.10
C ALA A 142 -9.54 -0.81 -3.53
N SER A 143 -9.52 0.53 -3.45
CA SER A 143 -10.65 1.36 -3.86
C SER A 143 -10.97 1.26 -5.34
N ARG A 144 -9.97 1.24 -6.21
CA ARG A 144 -10.17 1.07 -7.65
C ARG A 144 -10.79 -0.28 -7.98
N ARG A 145 -10.40 -1.33 -7.28
CA ARG A 145 -10.98 -2.66 -7.49
C ARG A 145 -12.44 -2.71 -7.09
N LEU A 146 -12.77 -2.22 -5.91
CA LEU A 146 -14.15 -2.17 -5.43
C LEU A 146 -15.06 -1.38 -6.40
N HIS A 147 -14.56 -0.29 -6.96
CA HIS A 147 -15.28 0.50 -7.96
C HIS A 147 -15.51 -0.28 -9.27
N ASN A 148 -14.50 -1.00 -9.75
CA ASN A 148 -14.56 -1.74 -11.02
C ASN A 148 -15.45 -3.00 -10.96
N GLU A 149 -15.59 -3.62 -9.80
CA GLU A 149 -16.36 -4.86 -9.60
C GLU A 149 -17.86 -4.63 -9.35
N GLY A 150 -18.30 -3.37 -9.30
CA GLY A 150 -19.69 -2.99 -9.09
C GLY A 150 -20.08 -2.94 -7.61
N TYR A 151 -20.58 -1.78 -7.20
CA TYR A 151 -20.88 -1.46 -5.81
C TYR A 151 -21.99 -2.32 -5.18
N ASP A 152 -23.03 -2.66 -5.95
CA ASP A 152 -24.21 -3.33 -5.41
C ASP A 152 -23.93 -4.78 -4.95
N SER A 153 -22.99 -5.47 -5.61
CA SER A 153 -22.57 -6.82 -5.21
C SER A 153 -21.70 -6.82 -3.94
N GLN A 154 -21.11 -5.69 -3.59
CA GLN A 154 -20.15 -5.54 -2.49
C GLN A 154 -20.74 -4.87 -1.23
N LYS A 155 -22.02 -4.52 -1.23
CA LYS A 155 -22.64 -3.76 -0.14
C LYS A 155 -22.53 -4.41 1.24
N LYS A 156 -22.69 -5.73 1.34
CA LYS A 156 -22.56 -6.47 2.61
C LYS A 156 -21.10 -6.55 3.11
N PRO A 157 -20.11 -6.94 2.28
CA PRO A 157 -18.72 -6.91 2.65
C PRO A 157 -18.26 -5.53 3.13
N ILE A 158 -18.70 -4.50 2.45
CA ILE A 158 -18.34 -3.10 2.77
C ILE A 158 -18.88 -2.68 4.15
N GLN A 159 -20.12 -3.00 4.48
CA GLN A 159 -20.70 -2.74 5.82
C GLN A 159 -19.91 -3.47 6.92
N GLN A 160 -19.45 -4.68 6.64
CA GLN A 160 -18.64 -5.45 7.58
C GLN A 160 -17.24 -4.83 7.77
N VAL A 161 -16.60 -4.40 6.68
CA VAL A 161 -15.33 -3.65 6.72
C VAL A 161 -15.46 -2.42 7.61
N LEU A 162 -16.52 -1.62 7.42
CA LEU A 162 -16.77 -0.43 8.22
C LEU A 162 -16.95 -0.75 9.71
N LYS A 163 -17.66 -1.85 9.99
CA LYS A 163 -17.88 -2.29 11.38
C LYS A 163 -16.56 -2.68 12.03
N GLU A 164 -15.71 -3.42 11.32
CA GLU A 164 -14.41 -3.84 11.83
C GLU A 164 -13.45 -2.65 12.00
N LEU A 165 -13.41 -1.71 11.03
CA LEU A 165 -12.60 -0.49 11.14
C LEU A 165 -12.99 0.37 12.34
N LYS A 166 -14.29 0.47 12.66
CA LYS A 166 -14.77 1.20 13.84
C LYS A 166 -14.37 0.56 15.17
N CYS A 167 -13.96 -0.71 15.17
CA CYS A 167 -13.48 -1.39 16.36
C CYS A 167 -11.99 -1.15 16.63
N ILE A 168 -11.26 -0.53 15.70
CA ILE A 168 -9.86 -0.16 15.92
C ILE A 168 -9.84 0.97 16.95
N SER A 169 -9.08 0.77 18.03
CA SER A 169 -8.98 1.74 19.11
C SER A 169 -8.14 2.96 18.72
N ASP A 170 -8.64 4.16 18.97
CA ASP A 170 -7.91 5.42 18.76
C ASP A 170 -6.69 5.58 19.71
N THR A 171 -6.57 4.69 20.71
CA THR A 171 -5.44 4.68 21.65
C THR A 171 -4.24 3.88 21.16
N GLU A 172 -4.37 3.19 20.02
CA GLU A 172 -3.29 2.41 19.45
C GLU A 172 -2.26 3.28 18.73
N SER A 173 -1.06 2.71 18.55
CA SER A 173 -0.02 3.39 17.78
C SER A 173 -0.45 3.54 16.31
N PRO A 174 0.00 4.59 15.60
CA PRO A 174 -0.31 4.79 14.18
C PRO A 174 0.01 3.55 13.32
N ASP A 175 1.10 2.85 13.60
CA ASP A 175 1.47 1.62 12.89
C ASP A 175 0.47 0.50 13.13
N SER A 176 -0.02 0.36 14.36
CA SER A 176 -1.03 -0.64 14.71
C SER A 176 -2.34 -0.38 13.95
N ILE A 177 -2.80 0.88 13.94
CA ILE A 177 -4.00 1.30 13.21
C ILE A 177 -3.87 0.99 11.72
N VAL A 178 -2.74 1.37 11.12
CA VAL A 178 -2.47 1.13 9.70
C VAL A 178 -2.44 -0.36 9.38
N ASN A 179 -1.70 -1.16 10.16
CA ASN A 179 -1.58 -2.60 9.94
C ASN A 179 -2.91 -3.33 10.15
N GLN A 180 -3.70 -2.96 11.14
CA GLN A 180 -5.04 -3.51 11.37
C GLN A 180 -5.99 -3.15 10.23
N SER A 181 -5.96 -1.90 9.76
CA SER A 181 -6.78 -1.45 8.63
C SER A 181 -6.46 -2.21 7.35
N ILE A 182 -5.17 -2.41 7.04
CA ILE A 182 -4.72 -3.22 5.90
C ILE A 182 -5.17 -4.67 6.06
N GLY A 183 -5.02 -5.24 7.27
CA GLY A 183 -5.45 -6.61 7.57
C GLY A 183 -6.95 -6.81 7.37
N ILE A 184 -7.77 -5.84 7.78
CA ILE A 184 -9.22 -5.85 7.58
C ILE A 184 -9.54 -5.80 6.08
N LEU A 185 -8.97 -4.86 5.33
CA LEU A 185 -9.21 -4.73 3.90
C LEU A 185 -8.80 -5.97 3.11
N SER A 186 -7.65 -6.55 3.45
CA SER A 186 -7.14 -7.75 2.78
C SER A 186 -8.08 -8.95 2.89
N LYS A 187 -8.89 -9.04 3.95
CA LYS A 187 -9.90 -10.11 4.10
C LYS A 187 -11.04 -10.00 3.11
N TYR A 188 -11.35 -8.77 2.68
CA TYR A 188 -12.51 -8.47 1.83
C TYR A 188 -12.14 -8.16 0.39
N LEU A 189 -10.84 -8.06 0.08
CA LEU A 189 -10.40 -8.07 -1.30
C LEU A 189 -10.65 -9.47 -1.86
N PRO A 190 -11.37 -9.60 -3.00
CA PRO A 190 -11.59 -10.90 -3.60
C PRO A 190 -10.25 -11.61 -3.81
N SER A 191 -10.15 -12.80 -3.23
CA SER A 191 -8.99 -13.65 -3.49
C SER A 191 -8.97 -13.99 -4.98
N TYR A 192 -7.88 -13.69 -5.64
CA TYR A 192 -7.67 -13.94 -7.08
C TYR A 192 -7.81 -15.43 -7.49
N THR A 193 -7.96 -16.30 -6.52
CA THR A 193 -8.06 -17.75 -6.72
C THR A 193 -9.42 -18.21 -7.27
N GLU A 194 -10.45 -17.37 -7.29
CA GLU A 194 -11.80 -17.77 -7.74
C GLU A 194 -12.13 -17.37 -9.20
N GLN A 195 -11.22 -16.74 -9.93
CA GLN A 195 -11.46 -16.31 -11.32
C GLN A 195 -10.65 -17.07 -12.39
N ILE A 196 -10.10 -18.23 -12.05
CA ILE A 196 -9.53 -19.14 -13.06
C ILE A 196 -10.38 -20.41 -13.12
N HIS A 197 -11.58 -20.26 -13.67
CA HIS A 197 -12.33 -21.36 -14.26
C HIS A 197 -12.98 -20.90 -15.55
#